data_0fe6ade55a9fdd0bf06feba7949b0aab
#
_entry.id   0fe6ade55a9fdd0bf06feba7949b0aab
#
_cell.length_a   1.000
_cell.length_b   1.000
_cell.length_c   1.000
_cell.angle_alpha   90.00
_cell.angle_beta   90.00
_cell.angle_gamma   90.00
#
_symmetry.space_group_name_H-M   'P 1'
#
loop_
_entity.id
_entity.type
_entity.pdbx_description
1 polymer ?
#
loop_
_entity_poly.entity_id
_entity_poly.type
_entity_poly.pdbx_seq_one_letter_code
_entity_poly.pdbx_strand_id
1 'polypeptide(L)'
;LLAYSVAEARWLVSHGLRDVLVAYPSADVVAMRAIADDEEARATVTLMVDSPEHVAMIARVATQAGVVLRVAIDVDMTFKVGPFTAGAHRSDVRTPEDAVSLAQCIERTPGVELVGCMFYEAQIAGVPDSTPGHRLMKWASMREIEGRRRAVVDALQAYSDLEIINGGGTGSAHISGRDGVLGDIAVGSGLFAPRLFDGYRALRTEPACWFVSPVVRKPDPQTAVTYSGGYIGSGPPSRSRVPVPVHPRGLKYYGQLGAGEVQSPLHGASARGLSIGDHVWFRHSKAGRCASGSTRSSSSRTAPSSTRSRPIGE
;
A
#
# COMPACT_ATOMS: atom_id res chain seq x y z
N LEU A 1 -1.73 -8.70 -9.73
CA LEU A 1 -1.37 -7.31 -9.41
C LEU A 1 -2.47 -6.67 -8.55
N LEU A 2 -2.10 -5.82 -7.52
CA LEU A 2 -3.09 -5.09 -6.72
C LEU A 2 -3.32 -3.68 -7.27
N ALA A 3 -4.58 -3.32 -7.54
CA ALA A 3 -5.02 -1.97 -7.88
C ALA A 3 -5.63 -1.25 -6.68
N TYR A 4 -5.42 0.06 -6.59
CA TYR A 4 -5.99 0.90 -5.53
C TYR A 4 -7.49 1.17 -5.72
N SER A 5 -7.95 1.23 -6.99
CA SER A 5 -9.35 1.52 -7.34
C SER A 5 -9.78 0.76 -8.58
N VAL A 6 -11.10 0.67 -8.79
CA VAL A 6 -11.69 0.05 -9.99
C VAL A 6 -11.26 0.76 -11.27
N ALA A 7 -11.18 2.10 -11.23
CA ALA A 7 -10.71 2.90 -12.37
C ALA A 7 -9.24 2.62 -12.71
N GLU A 8 -8.39 2.47 -11.69
CA GLU A 8 -6.98 2.07 -11.89
C GLU A 8 -6.88 0.67 -12.46
N ALA A 9 -7.67 -0.28 -11.97
CA ALA A 9 -7.68 -1.65 -12.49
C ALA A 9 -7.97 -1.67 -14.00
N ARG A 10 -8.98 -0.93 -14.44
CA ARG A 10 -9.31 -0.79 -15.86
C ARG A 10 -8.15 -0.14 -16.64
N TRP A 11 -7.52 0.89 -16.09
CA TRP A 11 -6.35 1.52 -16.72
C TRP A 11 -5.19 0.53 -16.87
N LEU A 12 -4.92 -0.28 -15.85
CA LEU A 12 -3.89 -1.31 -15.90
C LEU A 12 -4.17 -2.35 -17.00
N VAL A 13 -5.42 -2.81 -17.12
CA VAL A 13 -5.83 -3.74 -18.19
C VAL A 13 -5.64 -3.11 -19.57
N SER A 14 -5.99 -1.83 -19.77
CA SER A 14 -5.77 -1.13 -21.03
C SER A 14 -4.29 -0.98 -21.42
N HIS A 15 -3.37 -1.24 -20.46
CA HIS A 15 -1.91 -1.30 -20.69
C HIS A 15 -1.38 -2.75 -20.77
N GLY A 16 -2.26 -3.72 -20.97
CA GLY A 16 -1.90 -5.13 -21.16
C GLY A 16 -1.59 -5.90 -19.89
N LEU A 17 -1.91 -5.33 -18.71
CA LEU A 17 -1.75 -6.04 -17.43
C LEU A 17 -2.99 -6.90 -17.18
N ARG A 18 -2.75 -8.10 -16.62
CA ARG A 18 -3.80 -9.10 -16.35
C ARG A 18 -3.74 -9.52 -14.88
N ASP A 19 -4.74 -10.26 -14.43
CA ASP A 19 -4.87 -10.72 -13.04
C ASP A 19 -4.78 -9.55 -12.03
N VAL A 20 -5.70 -8.59 -12.19
CA VAL A 20 -5.75 -7.37 -11.38
C VAL A 20 -6.79 -7.53 -10.28
N LEU A 21 -6.34 -7.59 -9.03
CA LEU A 21 -7.20 -7.57 -7.84
C LEU A 21 -7.37 -6.12 -7.37
N VAL A 22 -8.60 -5.63 -7.30
CA VAL A 22 -8.92 -4.36 -6.63
C VAL A 22 -8.84 -4.57 -5.14
N ALA A 23 -7.85 -3.98 -4.48
CA ALA A 23 -7.44 -4.29 -3.11
C ALA A 23 -8.43 -3.81 -2.02
N TYR A 24 -9.48 -3.09 -2.39
CA TYR A 24 -10.45 -2.49 -1.47
C TYR A 24 -11.86 -2.58 -2.03
N PRO A 25 -12.90 -2.80 -1.18
CA PRO A 25 -14.27 -2.60 -1.58
C PRO A 25 -14.48 -1.20 -2.16
N SER A 26 -15.31 -1.11 -3.19
CA SER A 26 -15.55 0.13 -3.90
C SER A 26 -17.05 0.42 -3.99
N ALA A 27 -17.42 1.69 -3.97
CA ALA A 27 -18.76 2.17 -4.28
C ALA A 27 -18.83 2.92 -5.65
N ASP A 28 -17.76 2.83 -6.44
CA ASP A 28 -17.70 3.46 -7.78
C ASP A 28 -18.42 2.61 -8.83
N VAL A 29 -19.74 2.75 -8.85
CA VAL A 29 -20.62 2.04 -9.79
C VAL A 29 -20.29 2.37 -11.25
N VAL A 30 -19.84 3.59 -11.54
CA VAL A 30 -19.46 4.00 -12.90
C VAL A 30 -18.24 3.24 -13.39
N ALA A 31 -17.22 3.14 -12.55
CA ALA A 31 -16.03 2.36 -12.88
C ALA A 31 -16.33 0.86 -12.96
N MET A 32 -17.19 0.31 -12.07
CA MET A 32 -17.65 -1.09 -12.15
C MET A 32 -18.39 -1.36 -13.46
N ARG A 33 -19.24 -0.42 -13.90
CA ARG A 33 -19.92 -0.55 -15.19
C ARG A 33 -18.95 -0.59 -16.35
N ALA A 34 -17.90 0.24 -16.30
CA ALA A 34 -16.86 0.24 -17.33
C ALA A 34 -16.05 -1.07 -17.36
N ILE A 35 -15.90 -1.78 -16.23
CA ILE A 35 -15.35 -3.16 -16.20
C ILE A 35 -16.38 -4.14 -16.81
N ALA A 36 -17.66 -4.02 -16.46
CA ALA A 36 -18.70 -4.89 -16.98
C ALA A 36 -18.87 -4.81 -18.52
N ASP A 37 -18.68 -3.64 -19.09
CA ASP A 37 -18.80 -3.39 -20.53
C ASP A 37 -17.54 -3.80 -21.34
N ASP A 38 -16.41 -4.12 -20.68
CA ASP A 38 -15.14 -4.46 -21.28
C ASP A 38 -14.82 -5.96 -21.04
N GLU A 39 -14.80 -6.76 -22.11
CA GLU A 39 -14.63 -8.23 -22.01
C GLU A 39 -13.28 -8.61 -21.40
N GLU A 40 -12.21 -7.95 -21.80
CA GLU A 40 -10.86 -8.23 -21.24
C GLU A 40 -10.78 -7.83 -19.76
N ALA A 41 -11.37 -6.70 -19.39
CA ALA A 41 -11.41 -6.28 -17.99
C ALA A 41 -12.25 -7.23 -17.14
N ARG A 42 -13.40 -7.70 -17.61
CA ARG A 42 -14.21 -8.72 -16.89
C ARG A 42 -13.46 -10.02 -16.64
N ALA A 43 -12.69 -10.47 -17.60
CA ALA A 43 -11.94 -11.73 -17.49
C ALA A 43 -10.76 -11.63 -16.53
N THR A 44 -10.22 -10.45 -16.30
CA THR A 44 -8.93 -10.25 -15.60
C THR A 44 -9.01 -9.42 -14.33
N VAL A 45 -10.10 -8.68 -14.10
CA VAL A 45 -10.27 -7.86 -12.88
C VAL A 45 -11.14 -8.61 -11.87
N THR A 46 -10.67 -8.69 -10.64
CA THR A 46 -11.41 -9.19 -9.48
C THR A 46 -11.71 -8.04 -8.53
N LEU A 47 -12.99 -7.89 -8.16
CA LEU A 47 -13.45 -6.85 -7.23
C LEU A 47 -13.47 -7.38 -5.79
N MET A 48 -13.17 -6.50 -4.82
CA MET A 48 -13.17 -6.88 -3.40
C MET A 48 -14.55 -6.69 -2.77
N VAL A 49 -14.96 -7.66 -1.96
CA VAL A 49 -16.19 -7.62 -1.16
C VAL A 49 -15.92 -8.06 0.28
N ASP A 50 -16.66 -7.52 1.24
CA ASP A 50 -16.64 -7.94 2.65
C ASP A 50 -18.03 -7.87 3.31
N SER A 51 -19.06 -7.57 2.53
CA SER A 51 -20.44 -7.50 2.99
C SER A 51 -21.45 -7.88 1.91
N PRO A 52 -22.68 -8.30 2.28
CA PRO A 52 -23.77 -8.53 1.33
C PRO A 52 -24.14 -7.32 0.49
N GLU A 53 -23.97 -6.11 1.03
CA GLU A 53 -24.23 -4.84 0.33
C GLU A 53 -23.27 -4.64 -0.85
N HIS A 54 -21.98 -4.99 -0.69
CA HIS A 54 -21.01 -4.97 -1.79
C HIS A 54 -21.40 -5.97 -2.87
N VAL A 55 -21.78 -7.20 -2.48
CA VAL A 55 -22.25 -8.22 -3.40
C VAL A 55 -23.47 -7.74 -4.20
N ALA A 56 -24.48 -7.19 -3.51
CA ALA A 56 -25.68 -6.66 -4.14
C ALA A 56 -25.42 -5.48 -5.08
N MET A 57 -24.44 -4.63 -4.74
CA MET A 57 -24.05 -3.49 -5.59
C MET A 57 -23.41 -3.97 -6.89
N ILE A 58 -22.45 -4.88 -6.81
CA ILE A 58 -21.76 -5.45 -7.97
C ILE A 58 -22.73 -6.25 -8.84
N ALA A 59 -23.59 -7.06 -8.21
CA ALA A 59 -24.60 -7.87 -8.89
C ALA A 59 -25.58 -7.02 -9.71
N ARG A 60 -26.02 -5.86 -9.20
CA ARG A 60 -26.86 -4.93 -9.97
C ARG A 60 -26.17 -4.45 -11.24
N VAL A 61 -24.89 -4.10 -11.15
CA VAL A 61 -24.10 -3.68 -12.32
C VAL A 61 -23.98 -4.82 -13.33
N ALA A 62 -23.63 -6.01 -12.86
CA ALA A 62 -23.44 -7.21 -13.66
C ALA A 62 -24.75 -7.61 -14.37
N THR A 63 -25.88 -7.65 -13.65
CA THR A 63 -27.19 -7.98 -14.19
C THR A 63 -27.65 -6.99 -15.27
N GLN A 64 -27.43 -5.68 -15.05
CA GLN A 64 -27.76 -4.65 -16.04
C GLN A 64 -26.90 -4.76 -17.31
N ALA A 65 -25.70 -5.32 -17.20
CA ALA A 65 -24.83 -5.58 -18.33
C ALA A 65 -25.04 -6.97 -18.96
N GLY A 66 -25.78 -7.86 -18.30
CA GLY A 66 -25.97 -9.25 -18.76
C GLY A 66 -24.71 -10.10 -18.64
N VAL A 67 -23.86 -9.84 -17.61
CA VAL A 67 -22.55 -10.47 -17.43
C VAL A 67 -22.35 -11.01 -16.00
N VAL A 68 -21.24 -11.70 -15.78
CA VAL A 68 -20.77 -12.12 -14.45
C VAL A 68 -19.49 -11.35 -14.11
N LEU A 69 -19.37 -10.83 -12.88
CA LEU A 69 -18.21 -10.15 -12.37
C LEU A 69 -17.54 -10.98 -11.26
N ARG A 70 -16.23 -11.04 -11.31
CA ARG A 70 -15.37 -11.80 -10.39
C ARG A 70 -15.20 -11.04 -9.08
N VAL A 71 -15.35 -11.73 -7.95
CA VAL A 71 -15.19 -11.14 -6.62
C VAL A 71 -14.27 -11.97 -5.72
N ALA A 72 -13.58 -11.28 -4.81
CA ALA A 72 -12.78 -11.88 -3.74
C ALA A 72 -13.21 -11.34 -2.39
N ILE A 73 -13.17 -12.17 -1.34
CA ILE A 73 -13.55 -11.81 0.02
C ILE A 73 -12.34 -11.20 0.75
N ASP A 74 -12.47 -9.96 1.29
CA ASP A 74 -11.49 -9.38 2.22
C ASP A 74 -11.75 -9.91 3.64
N VAL A 75 -10.75 -10.58 4.22
CA VAL A 75 -10.86 -11.20 5.55
C VAL A 75 -10.05 -10.41 6.56
N ASP A 76 -10.70 -9.93 7.64
CA ASP A 76 -10.04 -9.16 8.70
C ASP A 76 -9.00 -9.99 9.45
N MET A 77 -7.74 -9.62 9.31
CA MET A 77 -6.60 -10.22 10.00
C MET A 77 -6.20 -9.49 11.29
N THR A 78 -7.06 -8.65 11.83
CA THR A 78 -6.81 -7.95 13.09
C THR A 78 -6.58 -8.94 14.24
N PHE A 79 -5.47 -8.75 14.97
CA PHE A 79 -5.15 -9.51 16.17
C PHE A 79 -5.89 -8.95 17.37
N LYS A 80 -6.62 -9.81 18.10
CA LYS A 80 -7.41 -9.43 19.28
C LYS A 80 -7.11 -10.38 20.44
N VAL A 81 -6.68 -9.82 21.58
CA VAL A 81 -6.46 -10.57 22.83
C VAL A 81 -6.98 -9.74 24.01
N GLY A 82 -8.07 -10.16 24.60
CA GLY A 82 -8.76 -9.35 25.61
C GLY A 82 -9.11 -7.98 25.07
N PRO A 83 -8.75 -6.89 25.76
CA PRO A 83 -9.02 -5.52 25.30
C PRO A 83 -8.00 -5.04 24.26
N PHE A 84 -6.91 -5.78 24.01
CA PHE A 84 -5.89 -5.38 23.09
C PHE A 84 -6.27 -5.74 21.64
N THR A 85 -6.20 -4.74 20.77
CA THR A 85 -6.48 -4.88 19.33
C THR A 85 -5.35 -4.27 18.51
N ALA A 86 -4.85 -5.01 17.52
CA ALA A 86 -3.85 -4.55 16.58
C ALA A 86 -4.17 -5.06 15.16
N GLY A 87 -4.31 -4.16 14.20
CA GLY A 87 -4.63 -4.51 12.81
C GLY A 87 -5.33 -3.40 12.07
N ALA A 88 -5.87 -3.72 10.90
CA ALA A 88 -6.57 -2.76 10.04
C ALA A 88 -8.01 -2.51 10.50
N HIS A 89 -8.66 -3.53 11.03
CA HIS A 89 -10.04 -3.50 11.53
C HIS A 89 -11.00 -2.86 10.51
N ARG A 90 -11.10 -3.45 9.32
CA ARG A 90 -11.82 -2.86 8.18
C ARG A 90 -12.91 -3.74 7.62
N SER A 91 -12.74 -5.08 7.66
CA SER A 91 -13.72 -6.03 7.16
C SER A 91 -14.55 -6.62 8.31
N ASP A 92 -15.83 -6.89 8.05
CA ASP A 92 -16.72 -7.61 8.96
C ASP A 92 -16.51 -9.13 8.88
N VAL A 93 -15.90 -9.64 7.82
CA VAL A 93 -15.58 -11.05 7.63
C VAL A 93 -14.31 -11.39 8.40
N ARG A 94 -14.41 -12.23 9.43
CA ARG A 94 -13.27 -12.57 10.29
C ARG A 94 -13.08 -14.06 10.50
N THR A 95 -14.17 -14.79 10.71
CA THR A 95 -14.16 -16.21 11.00
C THR A 95 -14.45 -17.06 9.75
N PRO A 96 -14.19 -18.37 9.78
CA PRO A 96 -14.66 -19.25 8.71
C PRO A 96 -16.17 -19.17 8.49
N GLU A 97 -16.96 -19.01 9.55
CA GLU A 97 -18.41 -18.92 9.51
C GLU A 97 -18.87 -17.63 8.80
N ASP A 98 -18.21 -16.49 9.10
CA ASP A 98 -18.47 -15.22 8.41
C ASP A 98 -18.17 -15.35 6.91
N ALA A 99 -17.03 -15.96 6.58
CA ALA A 99 -16.59 -16.16 5.19
C ALA A 99 -17.55 -17.08 4.41
N VAL A 100 -17.99 -18.18 5.04
CA VAL A 100 -18.99 -19.09 4.48
C VAL A 100 -20.32 -18.37 4.26
N SER A 101 -20.77 -17.58 5.23
CA SER A 101 -22.01 -16.81 5.11
C SER A 101 -21.99 -15.88 3.90
N LEU A 102 -20.86 -15.17 3.68
CA LEU A 102 -20.71 -14.30 2.52
C LEU A 102 -20.55 -15.09 1.20
N ALA A 103 -19.83 -16.22 1.22
CA ALA A 103 -19.72 -17.09 0.05
C ALA A 103 -21.09 -17.65 -0.40
N GLN A 104 -21.94 -18.06 0.55
CA GLN A 104 -23.33 -18.46 0.27
C GLN A 104 -24.18 -17.31 -0.25
N CYS A 105 -23.94 -16.08 0.21
CA CYS A 105 -24.59 -14.90 -0.37
C CYS A 105 -24.18 -14.70 -1.83
N ILE A 106 -22.89 -14.82 -2.14
CA ILE A 106 -22.36 -14.72 -3.52
C ILE A 106 -22.96 -15.81 -4.40
N GLU A 107 -22.91 -17.06 -3.96
CA GLU A 107 -23.46 -18.23 -4.71
C GLU A 107 -24.94 -18.06 -5.09
N ARG A 108 -25.74 -17.48 -4.18
CA ARG A 108 -27.18 -17.24 -4.41
C ARG A 108 -27.47 -15.96 -5.21
N THR A 109 -26.47 -15.14 -5.48
CA THR A 109 -26.66 -13.84 -6.14
C THR A 109 -26.20 -13.91 -7.60
N PRO A 110 -27.12 -13.87 -8.59
CA PRO A 110 -26.76 -13.87 -10.00
C PRO A 110 -25.87 -12.69 -10.39
N GLY A 111 -24.93 -12.92 -11.29
CA GLY A 111 -24.04 -11.88 -11.84
C GLY A 111 -22.74 -11.67 -11.08
N VAL A 112 -22.49 -12.45 -10.03
CA VAL A 112 -21.20 -12.43 -9.30
C VAL A 112 -20.67 -13.85 -9.12
N GLU A 113 -19.34 -13.99 -9.10
CA GLU A 113 -18.63 -15.25 -8.96
C GLU A 113 -17.49 -15.10 -7.95
N LEU A 114 -17.44 -15.96 -6.94
CA LEU A 114 -16.35 -16.02 -5.98
C LEU A 114 -15.14 -16.68 -6.62
N VAL A 115 -14.00 -15.98 -6.68
CA VAL A 115 -12.74 -16.49 -7.24
C VAL A 115 -11.57 -16.40 -6.28
N GLY A 116 -11.73 -15.85 -5.09
CA GLY A 116 -10.60 -15.73 -4.16
C GLY A 116 -10.91 -15.04 -2.85
N CYS A 117 -9.83 -14.87 -2.07
CA CYS A 117 -9.86 -14.16 -0.80
C CYS A 117 -8.53 -13.43 -0.53
N MET A 118 -8.58 -12.41 0.33
CA MET A 118 -7.43 -11.61 0.73
C MET A 118 -7.29 -11.53 2.25
N PHE A 119 -6.03 -11.61 2.73
CA PHE A 119 -5.67 -11.69 4.15
C PHE A 119 -4.58 -10.67 4.49
N TYR A 120 -4.91 -9.38 4.60
CA TYR A 120 -3.92 -8.34 4.89
C TYR A 120 -3.68 -8.17 6.39
N GLU A 121 -2.52 -8.56 6.87
CA GLU A 121 -2.09 -8.44 8.27
C GLU A 121 -1.34 -7.13 8.54
N ALA A 122 -2.08 -6.03 8.67
CA ALA A 122 -1.52 -4.68 8.84
C ALA A 122 -0.60 -4.52 10.06
N GLN A 123 -0.89 -5.21 11.18
CA GLN A 123 -0.10 -5.19 12.41
C GLN A 123 1.25 -5.89 12.27
N ILE A 124 1.42 -6.73 11.26
CA ILE A 124 2.69 -7.38 10.95
C ILE A 124 3.41 -6.61 9.84
N ALA A 125 2.72 -6.38 8.72
CA ALA A 125 3.29 -5.73 7.55
C ALA A 125 3.60 -4.24 7.75
N GLY A 126 2.78 -3.53 8.53
CA GLY A 126 2.83 -2.07 8.69
C GLY A 126 3.50 -1.56 9.96
N VAL A 127 3.93 -2.44 10.87
CA VAL A 127 4.55 -2.08 12.16
C VAL A 127 6.02 -2.51 12.18
N PRO A 128 6.98 -1.61 12.47
CA PRO A 128 8.39 -1.96 12.67
C PRO A 128 8.58 -2.97 13.81
N ASP A 129 9.59 -3.81 13.72
CA ASP A 129 9.95 -4.81 14.73
C ASP A 129 11.15 -4.40 15.61
N SER A 130 11.40 -3.10 15.69
CA SER A 130 12.54 -2.51 16.42
C SER A 130 12.49 -2.74 17.93
N THR A 131 11.30 -2.91 18.53
CA THR A 131 11.15 -3.13 19.98
C THR A 131 10.81 -4.58 20.32
N PRO A 132 11.19 -5.08 21.56
CA PRO A 132 10.79 -6.41 22.01
C PRO A 132 9.27 -6.61 22.02
N GLY A 133 8.50 -5.62 22.46
CA GLY A 133 7.03 -5.68 22.49
C GLY A 133 6.41 -5.85 21.09
N HIS A 134 6.90 -5.10 20.08
CA HIS A 134 6.44 -5.26 18.72
C HIS A 134 6.77 -6.67 18.16
N ARG A 135 7.95 -7.21 18.47
CA ARG A 135 8.30 -8.57 18.03
C ARG A 135 7.41 -9.63 18.66
N LEU A 136 7.12 -9.51 19.97
CA LEU A 136 6.23 -10.43 20.67
C LEU A 136 4.80 -10.36 20.10
N MET A 137 4.29 -9.15 19.90
CA MET A 137 2.96 -8.94 19.30
C MET A 137 2.89 -9.56 17.89
N LYS A 138 3.89 -9.31 17.03
CA LYS A 138 3.95 -9.90 15.69
C LYS A 138 4.00 -11.42 15.72
N TRP A 139 4.81 -12.00 16.61
CA TRP A 139 4.93 -13.45 16.77
C TRP A 139 3.59 -14.07 17.22
N ALA A 140 2.96 -13.50 18.24
CA ALA A 140 1.67 -13.98 18.72
C ALA A 140 0.57 -13.83 17.67
N SER A 141 0.53 -12.68 17.00
CA SER A 141 -0.40 -12.39 15.90
C SER A 141 -0.23 -13.38 14.74
N MET A 142 1.01 -13.67 14.33
CA MET A 142 1.25 -14.58 13.21
C MET A 142 0.74 -16.00 13.49
N ARG A 143 0.96 -16.52 14.70
CA ARG A 143 0.46 -17.84 15.09
C ARG A 143 -1.06 -17.95 15.06
N GLU A 144 -1.76 -16.89 15.47
CA GLU A 144 -3.23 -16.84 15.41
C GLU A 144 -3.71 -16.75 13.95
N ILE A 145 -3.08 -15.88 13.15
CA ILE A 145 -3.44 -15.66 11.75
C ILE A 145 -3.25 -16.92 10.90
N GLU A 146 -2.14 -17.62 11.05
CA GLU A 146 -1.86 -18.85 10.27
C GLU A 146 -2.98 -19.88 10.43
N GLY A 147 -3.43 -20.12 11.66
CA GLY A 147 -4.54 -21.05 11.93
C GLY A 147 -5.87 -20.57 11.34
N ARG A 148 -6.22 -19.31 11.53
CA ARG A 148 -7.48 -18.74 11.07
C ARG A 148 -7.52 -18.62 9.54
N ARG A 149 -6.41 -18.21 8.91
CA ARG A 149 -6.27 -18.14 7.45
C ARG A 149 -6.54 -19.49 6.81
N ARG A 150 -5.89 -20.55 7.30
CA ARG A 150 -6.10 -21.93 6.81
C ARG A 150 -7.55 -22.35 6.97
N ALA A 151 -8.14 -22.17 8.14
CA ALA A 151 -9.53 -22.54 8.38
C ALA A 151 -10.52 -21.81 7.46
N VAL A 152 -10.27 -20.51 7.16
CA VAL A 152 -11.10 -19.74 6.21
C VAL A 152 -10.92 -20.30 4.79
N VAL A 153 -9.70 -20.55 4.34
CA VAL A 153 -9.43 -21.07 2.99
C VAL A 153 -10.08 -22.45 2.84
N ASP A 154 -9.87 -23.36 3.79
CA ASP A 154 -10.48 -24.71 3.76
C ASP A 154 -12.01 -24.65 3.70
N ALA A 155 -12.64 -23.70 4.41
CA ALA A 155 -14.08 -23.50 4.39
C ALA A 155 -14.59 -22.91 3.05
N LEU A 156 -13.84 -22.02 2.44
CA LEU A 156 -14.21 -21.39 1.16
C LEU A 156 -14.01 -22.32 -0.04
N GLN A 157 -13.13 -23.32 0.04
CA GLN A 157 -12.91 -24.30 -1.03
C GLN A 157 -14.16 -25.12 -1.38
N ALA A 158 -15.15 -25.17 -0.48
CA ALA A 158 -16.45 -25.78 -0.79
C ALA A 158 -17.31 -24.96 -1.78
N TYR A 159 -16.96 -23.69 -2.00
CA TYR A 159 -17.73 -22.74 -2.81
C TYR A 159 -16.96 -22.25 -4.06
N SER A 160 -15.65 -22.42 -4.11
CA SER A 160 -14.80 -21.95 -5.21
C SER A 160 -13.45 -22.64 -5.21
N ASP A 161 -12.84 -22.81 -6.38
CA ASP A 161 -11.45 -23.29 -6.53
C ASP A 161 -10.40 -22.28 -6.05
N LEU A 162 -10.82 -21.09 -5.64
CA LEU A 162 -9.97 -20.00 -5.11
C LEU A 162 -8.71 -19.76 -5.95
N GLU A 163 -8.88 -19.19 -7.13
CA GLU A 163 -7.79 -18.80 -8.01
C GLU A 163 -6.83 -17.77 -7.36
N ILE A 164 -7.36 -16.94 -6.44
CA ILE A 164 -6.63 -15.89 -5.73
C ILE A 164 -6.68 -16.12 -4.22
N ILE A 165 -5.52 -16.42 -3.61
CA ILE A 165 -5.34 -16.44 -2.16
C ILE A 165 -4.21 -15.47 -1.84
N ASN A 166 -4.57 -14.18 -1.70
CA ASN A 166 -3.62 -13.08 -1.52
C ASN A 166 -3.47 -12.70 -0.05
N GLY A 167 -2.31 -12.19 0.32
CA GLY A 167 -2.10 -11.68 1.67
C GLY A 167 -0.72 -11.05 1.82
N GLY A 168 -0.36 -10.78 3.06
CA GLY A 168 0.94 -10.19 3.35
C GLY A 168 1.08 -8.73 2.97
N GLY A 169 2.29 -8.27 3.15
CA GLY A 169 2.76 -6.95 2.77
C GLY A 169 4.27 -6.92 2.80
N THR A 170 4.92 -5.86 2.31
CA THR A 170 6.38 -5.76 2.27
C THR A 170 7.03 -6.08 3.62
N GLY A 171 6.46 -5.58 4.73
CA GLY A 171 7.03 -5.78 6.07
C GLY A 171 6.80 -7.16 6.68
N SER A 172 5.98 -8.01 6.06
CA SER A 172 5.69 -9.38 6.49
C SER A 172 6.04 -10.44 5.45
N ALA A 173 6.44 -10.06 4.24
CA ALA A 173 6.68 -10.98 3.13
C ALA A 173 7.58 -12.19 3.49
N HIS A 174 8.58 -11.97 4.36
CA HIS A 174 9.52 -13.01 4.80
C HIS A 174 8.90 -14.08 5.70
N ILE A 175 7.68 -13.86 6.21
CA ILE A 175 6.96 -14.78 7.10
C ILE A 175 5.58 -15.15 6.59
N SER A 176 4.86 -14.27 5.89
CA SER A 176 3.46 -14.45 5.49
C SER A 176 3.21 -15.67 4.61
N GLY A 177 4.17 -16.06 3.78
CA GLY A 177 4.05 -17.24 2.90
C GLY A 177 4.56 -18.55 3.51
N ARG A 178 5.00 -18.57 4.77
CA ARG A 178 5.61 -19.77 5.38
C ARG A 178 4.61 -20.88 5.68
N ASP A 179 3.35 -20.54 5.86
CA ASP A 179 2.28 -21.50 6.11
C ASP A 179 1.84 -22.29 4.85
N GLY A 180 2.30 -21.85 3.66
CA GLY A 180 1.96 -22.48 2.39
C GLY A 180 0.52 -22.28 1.95
N VAL A 181 -0.23 -21.37 2.60
CA VAL A 181 -1.64 -21.08 2.27
C VAL A 181 -1.76 -20.00 1.22
N LEU A 182 -0.93 -18.95 1.31
CA LEU A 182 -0.96 -17.86 0.34
C LEU A 182 -0.35 -18.27 -1.00
N GLY A 183 -1.09 -18.06 -2.07
CA GLY A 183 -0.60 -18.19 -3.45
C GLY A 183 0.07 -16.92 -3.97
N ASP A 184 -0.25 -15.75 -3.37
CA ASP A 184 0.26 -14.45 -3.78
C ASP A 184 0.53 -13.53 -2.57
N ILE A 185 1.68 -12.85 -2.56
CA ILE A 185 2.11 -11.95 -1.48
C ILE A 185 2.27 -10.53 -2.00
N ALA A 186 1.55 -9.59 -1.39
CA ALA A 186 1.55 -8.19 -1.79
C ALA A 186 2.80 -7.44 -1.28
N VAL A 187 3.72 -7.08 -2.16
CA VAL A 187 4.99 -6.41 -1.79
C VAL A 187 5.20 -5.04 -2.46
N GLY A 188 4.15 -4.39 -2.94
CA GLY A 188 4.20 -3.17 -3.75
C GLY A 188 5.10 -2.06 -3.21
N SER A 189 4.99 -1.68 -1.93
CA SER A 189 5.83 -0.64 -1.33
C SER A 189 7.32 -1.04 -1.22
N GLY A 190 7.64 -2.32 -1.29
CA GLY A 190 9.02 -2.84 -1.31
C GLY A 190 9.81 -2.38 -2.53
N LEU A 191 9.14 -2.16 -3.66
CA LEU A 191 9.76 -1.65 -4.90
C LEU A 191 10.34 -0.24 -4.73
N PHE A 192 9.78 0.59 -3.84
CA PHE A 192 10.23 1.96 -3.59
C PHE A 192 11.13 2.09 -2.36
N ALA A 193 11.11 1.10 -1.47
CA ALA A 193 11.86 1.07 -0.22
C ALA A 193 11.74 2.36 0.62
N PRO A 194 10.53 2.74 1.04
CA PRO A 194 10.32 3.93 1.86
C PRO A 194 11.01 3.82 3.22
N ARG A 195 11.25 4.98 3.86
CA ARG A 195 11.92 5.08 5.14
C ARG A 195 11.27 4.26 6.27
N LEU A 196 9.97 3.99 6.18
CA LEU A 196 9.26 3.16 7.14
C LEU A 196 9.97 1.84 7.40
N PHE A 197 10.57 1.25 6.37
CA PHE A 197 11.24 -0.06 6.47
C PHE A 197 12.60 -0.03 7.15
N ASP A 198 13.20 1.14 7.41
CA ASP A 198 14.44 1.24 8.20
C ASP A 198 14.28 0.72 9.64
N GLY A 199 13.05 0.69 10.14
CA GLY A 199 12.73 0.15 11.47
C GLY A 199 12.53 -1.37 11.52
N TYR A 200 12.64 -2.07 10.39
CA TYR A 200 12.48 -3.53 10.32
C TYR A 200 13.82 -4.25 10.39
N ARG A 201 13.95 -5.24 11.26
CA ARG A 201 15.18 -6.01 11.43
C ARG A 201 15.35 -7.11 10.38
N ALA A 202 14.24 -7.76 10.03
CA ALA A 202 14.22 -8.86 9.08
C ALA A 202 14.18 -8.40 7.62
N LEU A 203 13.95 -7.10 7.37
CA LEU A 203 13.82 -6.52 6.04
C LEU A 203 14.95 -5.52 5.80
N ARG A 204 15.77 -5.79 4.81
CA ARG A 204 16.77 -4.84 4.32
C ARG A 204 16.38 -4.41 2.91
N THR A 205 16.01 -3.15 2.76
CA THR A 205 15.62 -2.57 1.48
C THR A 205 16.55 -1.41 1.14
N GLU A 206 16.88 -1.28 -0.14
CA GLU A 206 17.61 -0.14 -0.65
C GLU A 206 16.64 0.89 -1.25
N PRO A 207 16.78 2.19 -0.91
CA PRO A 207 15.93 3.22 -1.48
C PRO A 207 16.00 3.23 -3.00
N ALA A 208 14.84 3.12 -3.67
CA ALA A 208 14.72 3.13 -5.12
C ALA A 208 13.89 4.30 -5.65
N CYS A 209 13.29 5.11 -4.76
CA CYS A 209 12.47 6.25 -5.13
C CYS A 209 12.69 7.43 -4.18
N TRP A 210 12.82 8.61 -4.74
CA TRP A 210 12.93 9.88 -4.05
C TRP A 210 12.00 10.90 -4.70
N PHE A 211 11.57 11.90 -3.96
CA PHE A 211 11.01 13.08 -4.56
C PHE A 211 12.02 14.24 -4.44
N VAL A 212 11.94 15.17 -5.37
CA VAL A 212 12.84 16.31 -5.48
C VAL A 212 12.04 17.58 -5.28
N SER A 213 12.60 18.54 -4.54
CA SER A 213 11.96 19.80 -4.27
C SER A 213 12.94 20.96 -4.44
N PRO A 214 12.57 22.02 -5.18
CA PRO A 214 13.45 23.17 -5.40
C PRO A 214 13.56 24.02 -4.15
N VAL A 215 14.74 24.61 -3.95
CA VAL A 215 14.97 25.68 -2.98
C VAL A 215 14.30 26.96 -3.50
N VAL A 216 13.40 27.53 -2.72
CA VAL A 216 12.64 28.74 -3.07
C VAL A 216 13.02 29.95 -2.24
N ARG A 217 13.70 29.77 -1.10
CA ARG A 217 14.18 30.86 -0.25
C ARG A 217 15.51 30.53 0.42
N LYS A 218 16.29 31.57 0.66
CA LYS A 218 17.56 31.54 1.40
C LYS A 218 17.55 32.69 2.40
N PRO A 219 16.88 32.55 3.57
CA PRO A 219 16.82 33.63 4.56
C PRO A 219 18.17 33.94 5.19
N ASP A 220 19.07 32.98 5.27
CA ASP A 220 20.44 33.10 5.73
C ASP A 220 21.34 32.04 5.06
N PRO A 221 22.68 32.13 5.19
CA PRO A 221 23.59 31.18 4.53
C PRO A 221 23.44 29.72 4.97
N GLN A 222 22.91 29.45 6.16
CA GLN A 222 22.78 28.11 6.71
C GLN A 222 21.39 27.52 6.55
N THR A 223 20.44 28.29 6.00
CA THR A 223 19.05 27.89 5.82
C THR A 223 18.69 27.84 4.34
N ALA A 224 18.08 26.74 3.91
CA ALA A 224 17.45 26.59 2.62
C ALA A 224 15.98 26.17 2.82
N VAL A 225 15.05 26.89 2.20
CA VAL A 225 13.63 26.58 2.27
C VAL A 225 13.21 25.96 0.96
N THR A 226 12.74 24.71 1.01
CA THR A 226 12.23 24.02 -0.18
C THR A 226 10.75 24.25 -0.37
N TYR A 227 10.28 24.19 -1.62
CA TYR A 227 8.86 24.20 -1.96
C TYR A 227 8.24 22.85 -1.62
N SER A 228 7.25 22.82 -0.72
CA SER A 228 6.67 21.59 -0.20
C SER A 228 7.68 20.70 0.61
N GLY A 229 7.50 19.40 0.62
CA GLY A 229 8.34 18.44 1.35
C GLY A 229 7.61 17.74 2.49
N GLY A 230 6.42 18.22 2.87
CA GLY A 230 5.60 17.68 3.96
C GLY A 230 4.74 16.49 3.60
N TYR A 231 5.24 15.57 2.78
CA TYR A 231 4.53 14.33 2.41
C TYR A 231 4.56 13.32 3.56
N ILE A 232 3.83 13.63 4.65
CA ILE A 232 3.78 12.79 5.85
C ILE A 232 3.01 11.51 5.57
N GLY A 233 3.60 10.36 5.92
CA GLY A 233 2.99 9.04 5.77
C GLY A 233 1.80 8.84 6.71
N SER A 234 0.77 8.13 6.27
CA SER A 234 -0.40 7.77 7.06
C SER A 234 -0.04 6.94 8.31
N GLY A 235 -0.85 7.08 9.37
CA GLY A 235 -0.70 6.43 10.67
C GLY A 235 -0.35 7.43 11.77
N PRO A 236 -0.16 6.98 13.02
CA PRO A 236 0.17 7.86 14.14
C PRO A 236 1.39 8.73 13.84
N PRO A 237 1.37 10.04 14.18
CA PRO A 237 2.50 10.92 13.95
C PRO A 237 3.78 10.39 14.62
N SER A 238 4.84 10.27 13.85
CA SER A 238 6.14 9.81 14.35
C SER A 238 7.25 10.20 13.38
N ARG A 239 8.52 10.14 13.85
CA ARG A 239 9.68 10.44 13.01
C ARG A 239 9.78 9.53 11.77
N SER A 240 9.32 8.29 11.85
CA SER A 240 9.31 7.35 10.72
C SER A 240 8.27 7.68 9.64
N ARG A 241 7.31 8.57 9.96
CA ARG A 241 6.26 9.01 9.04
C ARG A 241 6.60 10.32 8.31
N VAL A 242 7.74 10.93 8.60
CA VAL A 242 8.20 12.19 7.97
C VAL A 242 9.26 11.86 6.93
N PRO A 243 9.18 12.43 5.71
CA PRO A 243 10.27 12.34 4.73
C PRO A 243 11.58 12.90 5.30
N VAL A 244 12.72 12.52 4.73
CA VAL A 244 14.01 13.07 5.15
C VAL A 244 14.80 13.58 3.97
N PRO A 245 15.46 14.76 4.08
CA PRO A 245 16.39 15.22 3.07
C PRO A 245 17.62 14.28 3.05
N VAL A 246 18.01 13.82 1.86
CA VAL A 246 19.13 12.89 1.68
C VAL A 246 20.25 13.46 0.82
N HIS A 247 19.94 14.42 -0.05
CA HIS A 247 20.94 15.10 -0.85
C HIS A 247 20.55 16.59 -1.06
N PRO A 248 21.49 17.52 -0.85
CA PRO A 248 22.85 17.34 -0.29
C PRO A 248 22.82 16.75 1.13
N ARG A 249 23.82 15.96 1.48
CA ARG A 249 23.89 15.35 2.82
C ARG A 249 24.05 16.41 3.91
N GLY A 250 23.52 16.11 5.11
CA GLY A 250 23.68 16.98 6.28
C GLY A 250 22.60 18.05 6.47
N LEU A 251 21.62 18.13 5.56
CA LEU A 251 20.42 18.94 5.76
C LEU A 251 19.47 18.27 6.76
N LYS A 252 18.83 19.10 7.61
CA LYS A 252 17.87 18.66 8.63
C LYS A 252 16.71 19.66 8.71
N TYR A 253 15.53 19.19 9.09
CA TYR A 253 14.43 20.08 9.46
C TYR A 253 14.73 20.83 10.75
N TYR A 254 14.22 22.04 10.90
CA TYR A 254 14.15 22.69 12.20
C TYR A 254 13.19 21.94 13.11
N GLY A 255 13.63 21.63 14.35
CA GLY A 255 12.91 20.74 15.25
C GLY A 255 11.48 21.18 15.58
N GLN A 256 11.23 22.47 15.65
CA GLN A 256 9.92 23.06 15.95
C GLN A 256 9.00 23.14 14.71
N LEU A 257 9.58 23.25 13.51
CA LEU A 257 8.82 23.45 12.27
C LEU A 257 8.55 22.14 11.53
N GLY A 258 9.48 21.20 11.60
CA GLY A 258 9.36 19.90 10.93
C GLY A 258 9.29 20.03 9.40
N ALA A 259 8.63 19.07 8.77
CA ALA A 259 8.36 19.04 7.34
C ALA A 259 7.05 19.81 7.06
N GLY A 260 7.16 20.90 6.35
CA GLY A 260 6.01 21.76 6.02
C GLY A 260 5.26 21.30 4.78
N GLU A 261 3.97 21.50 4.77
CA GLU A 261 3.10 21.11 3.66
C GLU A 261 3.38 21.92 2.40
N VAL A 262 3.54 23.26 2.55
CA VAL A 262 3.80 24.20 1.46
C VAL A 262 5.28 24.53 1.33
N GLN A 263 5.98 24.71 2.44
CA GLN A 263 7.41 25.00 2.49
C GLN A 263 8.08 24.27 3.64
N SER A 264 9.28 23.75 3.41
CA SER A 264 10.06 23.04 4.41
C SER A 264 11.41 23.77 4.63
N PRO A 265 11.56 24.50 5.75
CA PRO A 265 12.84 25.05 6.14
C PRO A 265 13.82 23.96 6.57
N LEU A 266 15.01 23.97 5.96
CA LEU A 266 16.10 23.05 6.22
C LEU A 266 17.34 23.81 6.67
N HIS A 267 18.08 23.29 7.62
CA HIS A 267 19.33 23.85 8.08
C HIS A 267 20.47 22.83 7.99
N GLY A 268 21.70 23.34 7.95
CA GLY A 268 22.91 22.50 7.95
C GLY A 268 24.04 23.13 7.14
N ALA A 269 25.25 22.61 7.32
CA ALA A 269 26.42 23.15 6.61
C ALA A 269 26.26 23.14 5.10
N SER A 270 25.61 22.12 4.56
CA SER A 270 25.36 21.95 3.12
C SER A 270 24.39 23.00 2.53
N ALA A 271 23.60 23.66 3.38
CA ALA A 271 22.72 24.74 2.91
C ALA A 271 23.51 25.94 2.36
N ARG A 272 24.78 26.13 2.78
CA ARG A 272 25.62 27.22 2.29
C ARG A 272 25.93 27.13 0.80
N GLY A 273 26.02 25.90 0.27
CA GLY A 273 26.28 25.67 -1.15
C GLY A 273 25.03 25.62 -2.02
N LEU A 274 23.84 25.87 -1.45
CA LEU A 274 22.60 25.88 -2.20
C LEU A 274 22.17 27.30 -2.54
N SER A 275 21.66 27.47 -3.74
CA SER A 275 21.03 28.70 -4.28
C SER A 275 19.53 28.48 -4.50
N ILE A 276 18.79 29.56 -4.72
CA ILE A 276 17.40 29.49 -5.17
C ILE A 276 17.38 28.80 -6.54
N GLY A 277 16.50 27.80 -6.71
CA GLY A 277 16.42 26.96 -7.90
C GLY A 277 17.13 25.62 -7.77
N ASP A 278 18.10 25.49 -6.87
CA ASP A 278 18.74 24.20 -6.60
C ASP A 278 17.75 23.19 -6.00
N HIS A 279 18.08 21.91 -6.15
CA HIS A 279 17.18 20.82 -5.75
C HIS A 279 17.68 20.07 -4.52
N VAL A 280 16.74 19.80 -3.62
CA VAL A 280 16.94 18.91 -2.47
C VAL A 280 16.19 17.61 -2.72
N TRP A 281 16.86 16.49 -2.53
CA TRP A 281 16.28 15.16 -2.67
C TRP A 281 15.81 14.64 -1.32
N PHE A 282 14.61 14.09 -1.30
CA PHE A 282 13.99 13.56 -0.09
C PHE A 282 13.66 12.09 -0.27
N ARG A 283 14.01 11.28 0.72
CA ARG A 283 13.48 9.93 0.82
C ARG A 283 12.11 9.98 1.46
N HIS A 284 11.12 9.46 0.77
CA HIS A 284 9.73 9.43 1.24
C HIS A 284 9.55 8.48 2.42
N SER A 285 8.51 8.72 3.23
CA SER A 285 8.21 7.91 4.41
C SER A 285 7.36 6.67 4.10
N LYS A 286 6.39 6.81 3.18
CA LYS A 286 5.53 5.75 2.64
C LYS A 286 5.33 5.92 1.15
N ALA A 287 5.26 4.81 0.40
CA ALA A 287 5.20 4.82 -1.06
C ALA A 287 3.95 5.54 -1.60
N GLY A 288 2.76 5.21 -1.12
CA GLY A 288 1.51 5.78 -1.62
C GLY A 288 1.44 7.31 -1.51
N ARG A 289 1.97 7.91 -0.42
CA ARG A 289 1.97 9.36 -0.26
C ARG A 289 2.92 10.07 -1.22
N CYS A 290 4.04 9.45 -1.55
CA CYS A 290 4.97 9.97 -2.55
C CYS A 290 4.31 9.99 -3.95
N ALA A 291 3.69 8.90 -4.33
CA ALA A 291 3.03 8.77 -5.63
C ALA A 291 1.84 9.74 -5.79
N SER A 292 1.00 9.91 -4.75
CA SER A 292 -0.16 10.81 -4.81
C SER A 292 0.18 12.30 -4.81
N GLY A 293 1.38 12.68 -4.33
CA GLY A 293 1.83 14.07 -4.29
C GLY A 293 2.61 14.50 -5.54
N SER A 294 2.84 13.61 -6.50
CA SER A 294 3.67 13.86 -7.68
C SER A 294 2.83 13.76 -8.95
N THR A 295 2.86 14.81 -9.78
CA THR A 295 2.19 14.82 -11.09
C THR A 295 3.05 14.23 -12.22
N ARG A 296 4.34 13.99 -11.97
CA ARG A 296 5.28 13.34 -12.90
C ARG A 296 6.25 12.46 -12.15
N SER A 297 6.47 11.24 -12.63
CA SER A 297 7.59 10.39 -12.24
C SER A 297 8.60 10.32 -13.40
N SER A 298 9.88 10.50 -13.10
CA SER A 298 10.96 10.19 -14.01
C SER A 298 11.78 9.02 -13.44
N SER A 299 12.03 8.01 -14.24
CA SER A 299 12.95 6.92 -13.88
C SER A 299 14.33 7.25 -14.38
N SER A 300 15.34 7.29 -13.51
CA SER A 300 16.75 7.26 -13.91
C SER A 300 17.33 5.87 -13.64
N ARG A 301 18.05 5.31 -14.60
CA ARG A 301 18.72 4.00 -14.46
C ARG A 301 20.04 4.05 -13.67
N THR A 302 20.46 5.22 -13.20
CA THR A 302 21.69 5.40 -12.42
C THR A 302 21.37 6.05 -11.09
N ALA A 303 21.68 5.34 -10.00
CA ALA A 303 21.81 5.96 -8.69
C ALA A 303 22.85 7.09 -8.78
N PRO A 304 22.69 8.22 -8.09
CA PRO A 304 23.71 9.26 -8.08
C PRO A 304 24.99 8.66 -7.51
N SER A 305 26.00 8.48 -8.36
CA SER A 305 27.34 8.18 -7.88
C SER A 305 27.76 9.34 -6.95
N SER A 306 28.43 9.02 -5.86
CA SER A 306 28.82 9.97 -4.81
C SER A 306 29.89 10.99 -5.27
N THR A 307 30.11 11.16 -6.56
CA THR A 307 31.12 12.05 -7.13
C THR A 307 30.59 12.81 -8.35
N ARG A 308 30.54 14.11 -8.14
CA ARG A 308 30.33 15.23 -9.06
C ARG A 308 28.92 15.81 -9.14
N SER A 309 28.71 16.81 -8.28
CA SER A 309 27.89 17.96 -8.62
C SER A 309 28.54 18.69 -9.82
N ARG A 310 27.98 18.51 -11.01
CA ARG A 310 28.18 19.53 -12.05
C ARG A 310 27.02 20.53 -11.93
N PRO A 311 27.29 21.83 -11.93
CA PRO A 311 26.25 22.81 -12.08
C PRO A 311 25.57 22.59 -13.44
N ILE A 312 24.23 22.56 -13.44
CA ILE A 312 23.45 22.68 -14.67
C ILE A 312 23.50 24.18 -15.00
N GLY A 313 24.50 24.58 -15.77
CA GLY A 313 24.61 25.87 -16.42
C GLY A 313 24.70 25.62 -17.91
N GLU A 314 23.82 26.31 -18.62
CA GLU A 314 23.57 26.43 -20.06
C GLU A 314 22.52 25.49 -20.61
#